data_140acc66f4b457d0efa564b51233ab95
#
_entry.id   140acc66f4b457d0efa564b51233ab95
#
_cell.length_a   1.000
_cell.length_b   1.000
_cell.length_c   1.000
_cell.angle_alpha   90.00
_cell.angle_beta   90.00
_cell.angle_gamma   90.00
#
_symmetry.space_group_name_H-M   'P 1'
#
loop_
_entity.id
_entity.type
_entity.pdbx_description
1 polymer ?
#
loop_
_entity_poly.entity_id
_entity_poly.type
_entity_poly.pdbx_seq_one_letter_code
_entity_poly.pdbx_strand_id
1 'polypeptide(L)'
;MNVFKEQRGRIALYTAPRTKDGATIAMLIELVGQLHCVHLVHSINEIKHDDASAHTSLPVLFDVTSEGKKTSASGLSDITRYLLTTYDAEHHFSYKDGSKEAEEVTNWIAFLDKTIHGDNPGETFTRKALRLYLHLEEHLQKAQSPYLVGKKCTLADLVVFPYVASASQANLDLERFPELTTWHDRLVRNPHVAKGMKDVYLEA
;
A
#
# COMPACT_ATOMS: atom_id res chain seq x y z
N MET A 1 8.40 -5.80 36.54
CA MET A 1 9.49 -6.14 35.59
C MET A 1 8.91 -6.02 34.20
N ASN A 2 9.20 -4.90 33.51
CA ASN A 2 8.59 -4.58 32.19
C ASN A 2 9.23 -5.48 31.14
N VAL A 3 8.49 -6.48 30.67
CA VAL A 3 8.98 -7.53 29.76
C VAL A 3 9.05 -7.05 28.30
N PHE A 4 8.58 -5.85 28.00
CA PHE A 4 8.70 -5.25 26.67
C PHE A 4 9.91 -4.29 26.63
N LYS A 5 11.12 -4.88 26.56
CA LYS A 5 12.26 -4.13 26.04
C LYS A 5 11.89 -3.70 24.64
N GLU A 6 11.83 -2.37 24.41
CA GLU A 6 11.71 -1.77 23.09
C GLU A 6 12.69 -2.46 22.14
N GLN A 7 12.16 -3.24 21.21
CA GLN A 7 12.99 -3.92 20.24
C GLN A 7 13.38 -2.88 19.19
N ARG A 8 14.59 -2.36 19.29
CA ARG A 8 15.16 -1.45 18.29
C ARG A 8 15.19 -2.13 16.92
N GLY A 9 14.89 -1.35 15.88
CA GLY A 9 14.87 -1.85 14.51
C GLY A 9 13.64 -2.69 14.19
N ARG A 10 12.49 -2.45 14.84
CA ARG A 10 11.25 -3.14 14.56
C ARG A 10 10.09 -2.19 14.41
N ILE A 11 9.39 -2.33 13.29
CA ILE A 11 8.17 -1.61 12.99
C ILE A 11 6.96 -2.37 13.55
N ALA A 12 5.99 -1.67 14.15
CA ALA A 12 4.70 -2.19 14.51
C ALA A 12 3.62 -1.45 13.70
N LEU A 13 2.91 -2.18 12.82
CA LEU A 13 1.79 -1.68 12.07
C LEU A 13 0.48 -2.14 12.71
N TYR A 14 -0.39 -1.21 13.06
CA TYR A 14 -1.75 -1.46 13.51
C TYR A 14 -2.74 -1.07 12.41
N THR A 15 -3.54 -2.01 11.97
CA THR A 15 -4.51 -1.79 10.88
C THR A 15 -5.74 -2.66 11.07
N ALA A 16 -6.86 -2.28 10.47
CA ALA A 16 -8.01 -3.16 10.44
C ALA A 16 -7.81 -4.29 9.42
N PRO A 17 -8.36 -5.48 9.66
CA PRO A 17 -8.26 -6.59 8.73
C PRO A 17 -8.93 -6.25 7.39
N ARG A 18 -8.37 -6.78 6.31
CA ARG A 18 -8.88 -6.64 4.94
C ARG A 18 -8.96 -5.21 4.41
N THR A 19 -8.20 -4.28 5.00
CA THR A 19 -8.11 -2.91 4.47
C THR A 19 -7.04 -2.80 3.39
N LYS A 20 -7.33 -2.05 2.35
CA LYS A 20 -6.42 -1.86 1.24
C LYS A 20 -5.22 -0.98 1.62
N ASP A 21 -5.45 0.01 2.45
CA ASP A 21 -4.38 0.85 3.01
C ASP A 21 -3.42 0.04 3.88
N GLY A 22 -3.97 -0.83 4.75
CA GLY A 22 -3.17 -1.75 5.55
C GLY A 22 -2.32 -2.69 4.70
N ALA A 23 -2.90 -3.23 3.63
CA ALA A 23 -2.18 -4.07 2.67
C ALA A 23 -1.06 -3.30 1.97
N THR A 24 -1.33 -2.10 1.49
CA THR A 24 -0.34 -1.23 0.84
C THR A 24 0.85 -0.97 1.75
N ILE A 25 0.60 -0.63 3.00
CA ILE A 25 1.67 -0.36 3.97
C ILE A 25 2.43 -1.64 4.30
N ALA A 26 1.75 -2.75 4.55
CA ALA A 26 2.40 -4.04 4.85
C ALA A 26 3.29 -4.50 3.69
N MET A 27 2.83 -4.40 2.44
CA MET A 27 3.64 -4.67 1.25
C MET A 27 4.88 -3.77 1.17
N LEU A 28 4.71 -2.47 1.45
CA LEU A 28 5.83 -1.53 1.40
C LEU A 28 6.87 -1.85 2.49
N ILE A 29 6.46 -2.17 3.73
CA ILE A 29 7.38 -2.55 4.81
C ILE A 29 8.18 -3.80 4.43
N GLU A 30 7.53 -4.80 3.83
CA GLU A 30 8.19 -6.00 3.32
C GLU A 30 9.22 -5.67 2.23
N LEU A 31 8.87 -4.81 1.28
CA LEU A 31 9.74 -4.43 0.16
C LEU A 31 10.97 -3.64 0.63
N VAL A 32 10.83 -2.75 1.60
CA VAL A 32 11.98 -2.02 2.18
C VAL A 32 12.79 -2.88 3.16
N GLY A 33 12.40 -4.15 3.36
CA GLY A 33 13.19 -5.15 4.08
C GLY A 33 13.27 -4.93 5.59
N GLN A 34 12.29 -4.24 6.20
CA GLN A 34 12.31 -3.95 7.63
C GLN A 34 11.65 -5.06 8.46
N LEU A 35 12.26 -5.37 9.61
CA LEU A 35 11.64 -6.24 10.60
C LEU A 35 10.38 -5.58 11.15
N HIS A 36 9.27 -6.30 11.12
CA HIS A 36 7.99 -5.75 11.54
C HIS A 36 7.04 -6.78 12.14
N CYS A 37 5.97 -6.29 12.74
CA CYS A 37 4.79 -7.06 13.08
C CYS A 37 3.53 -6.29 12.66
N VAL A 38 2.54 -7.00 12.16
CA VAL A 38 1.22 -6.46 11.83
C VAL A 38 0.25 -6.88 12.92
N HIS A 39 -0.40 -5.90 13.53
CA HIS A 39 -1.44 -6.08 14.55
C HIS A 39 -2.80 -5.73 13.93
N LEU A 40 -3.67 -6.72 13.84
CA LEU A 40 -5.02 -6.51 13.33
C LEU A 40 -5.93 -6.09 14.49
N VAL A 41 -6.48 -4.90 14.38
CA VAL A 41 -7.37 -4.27 15.38
C VAL A 41 -8.58 -3.67 14.67
N HIS A 42 -9.72 -3.60 15.35
CA HIS A 42 -10.94 -3.02 14.77
C HIS A 42 -11.12 -1.55 15.13
N SER A 43 -10.40 -1.08 16.13
CA SER A 43 -10.46 0.30 16.62
C SER A 43 -9.11 0.77 17.11
N ILE A 44 -8.85 2.06 16.98
CA ILE A 44 -7.66 2.71 17.54
C ILE A 44 -7.55 2.54 19.06
N ASN A 45 -8.69 2.41 19.74
CA ASN A 45 -8.75 2.22 21.19
C ASN A 45 -8.20 0.86 21.67
N GLU A 46 -8.00 -0.10 20.77
CA GLU A 46 -7.39 -1.39 21.07
C GLU A 46 -5.87 -1.33 21.11
N ILE A 47 -5.28 -0.24 20.64
CA ILE A 47 -3.83 -0.06 20.59
C ILE A 47 -3.31 0.27 22.00
N LYS A 48 -2.55 -0.65 22.57
CA LYS A 48 -1.89 -0.50 23.87
C LYS A 48 -0.47 0.02 23.70
N HIS A 49 -0.34 1.24 23.21
CA HIS A 49 0.94 1.92 23.03
C HIS A 49 0.88 3.31 23.65
N ASP A 50 1.93 3.75 24.31
CA ASP A 50 1.94 5.03 25.05
C ASP A 50 1.62 6.23 24.14
N ASP A 51 2.06 6.18 22.90
CA ASP A 51 1.84 7.25 21.89
C ASP A 51 0.54 7.07 21.07
N ALA A 52 -0.29 6.04 21.35
CA ALA A 52 -1.50 5.76 20.58
C ALA A 52 -2.52 6.89 20.66
N SER A 53 -2.57 7.61 21.77
CA SER A 53 -3.50 8.74 21.99
C SER A 53 -3.27 9.94 21.06
N ALA A 54 -2.11 10.01 20.41
CA ALA A 54 -1.80 11.05 19.43
C ALA A 54 -2.49 10.82 18.06
N HIS A 55 -3.06 9.63 17.85
CA HIS A 55 -3.67 9.22 16.59
C HIS A 55 -5.19 9.06 16.73
N THR A 56 -5.93 9.36 15.66
CA THR A 56 -7.40 9.34 15.64
C THR A 56 -7.99 8.26 14.73
N SER A 57 -7.17 7.69 13.83
CA SER A 57 -7.63 6.73 12.83
C SER A 57 -6.56 5.69 12.49
N LEU A 58 -7.01 4.51 12.08
CA LEU A 58 -6.17 3.47 11.50
C LEU A 58 -5.92 3.76 10.01
N PRO A 59 -4.84 3.27 9.43
CA PRO A 59 -3.72 2.54 10.04
C PRO A 59 -2.78 3.45 10.85
N VAL A 60 -2.08 2.86 11.84
CA VAL A 60 -1.04 3.54 12.63
C VAL A 60 0.23 2.71 12.60
N LEU A 61 1.35 3.37 12.41
CA LEU A 61 2.68 2.78 12.45
C LEU A 61 3.47 3.37 13.62
N PHE A 62 4.11 2.49 14.38
CA PHE A 62 5.15 2.85 15.36
C PHE A 62 6.47 2.24 14.93
N ASP A 63 7.52 3.03 15.00
CA ASP A 63 8.85 2.59 14.66
C ASP A 63 9.87 3.03 15.72
N VAL A 64 10.79 2.12 16.02
CA VAL A 64 11.98 2.41 16.82
C VAL A 64 13.18 2.05 15.97
N THR A 65 13.81 3.05 15.37
CA THR A 65 14.98 2.84 14.50
C THR A 65 16.13 2.16 15.23
N SER A 66 17.10 1.62 14.49
CA SER A 66 18.32 1.01 15.07
C SER A 66 19.07 1.96 16.00
N GLU A 67 18.97 3.27 15.78
CA GLU A 67 19.56 4.32 16.62
C GLU A 67 18.71 4.63 17.85
N GLY A 68 17.53 4.02 17.98
CA GLY A 68 16.62 4.22 19.11
C GLY A 68 15.70 5.43 18.96
N LYS A 69 15.62 6.05 17.77
CA LYS A 69 14.66 7.12 17.49
C LYS A 69 13.27 6.53 17.37
N LYS A 70 12.34 7.04 18.17
CA LYS A 70 10.92 6.68 18.14
C LYS A 70 10.19 7.60 17.17
N THR A 71 9.34 7.00 16.34
CA THR A 71 8.49 7.74 15.41
C THR A 71 7.13 7.03 15.34
N SER A 72 6.07 7.81 15.23
CA SER A 72 4.74 7.30 14.91
C SER A 72 4.12 8.10 13.77
N ALA A 73 3.34 7.43 12.95
CA ALA A 73 2.61 8.04 11.84
C ALA A 73 1.25 7.35 11.67
N SER A 74 0.26 8.07 11.13
CA SER A 74 -1.06 7.51 10.86
C SER A 74 -1.58 7.89 9.48
N GLY A 75 -2.40 7.00 8.92
CA GLY A 75 -2.93 7.14 7.55
C GLY A 75 -1.93 6.73 6.48
N LEU A 76 -2.46 6.38 5.30
CA LEU A 76 -1.67 5.85 4.18
C LEU A 76 -0.54 6.80 3.77
N SER A 77 -0.88 8.08 3.54
CA SER A 77 0.06 9.06 3.01
C SER A 77 1.26 9.32 3.92
N ASP A 78 1.01 9.56 5.22
CA ASP A 78 2.09 9.89 6.15
C ASP A 78 2.98 8.69 6.44
N ILE A 79 2.38 7.50 6.56
CA ILE A 79 3.12 6.26 6.79
C ILE A 79 4.00 5.92 5.57
N THR A 80 3.45 5.96 4.35
CA THR A 80 4.22 5.62 3.15
C THR A 80 5.32 6.64 2.88
N ARG A 81 5.06 7.92 3.10
CA ARG A 81 6.09 8.96 3.02
C ARG A 81 7.21 8.71 4.04
N TYR A 82 6.86 8.39 5.28
CA TYR A 82 7.85 8.07 6.32
C TYR A 82 8.72 6.87 5.92
N LEU A 83 8.10 5.78 5.48
CA LEU A 83 8.82 4.56 5.09
C LEU A 83 9.78 4.80 3.91
N LEU A 84 9.31 5.48 2.87
CA LEU A 84 10.14 5.78 1.69
C LEU A 84 11.28 6.73 2.04
N THR A 85 11.03 7.78 2.82
CA THR A 85 12.08 8.74 3.22
C THR A 85 13.12 8.11 4.12
N THR A 86 12.72 7.18 5.00
CA THR A 86 13.61 6.61 6.02
C THR A 86 14.34 5.37 5.52
N TYR A 87 13.70 4.53 4.71
CA TYR A 87 14.19 3.19 4.36
C TYR A 87 14.43 2.96 2.87
N ASP A 88 14.11 3.93 2.00
CA ASP A 88 14.32 3.85 0.54
C ASP A 88 15.21 4.97 0.01
N ALA A 89 16.31 5.28 0.73
CA ALA A 89 17.22 6.36 0.37
C ALA A 89 17.84 6.22 -1.04
N GLU A 90 17.96 4.99 -1.53
CA GLU A 90 18.46 4.69 -2.89
C GLU A 90 17.36 4.68 -3.96
N HIS A 91 16.13 5.00 -3.58
CA HIS A 91 14.98 5.07 -4.47
C HIS A 91 14.70 3.77 -5.24
N HIS A 92 14.77 2.62 -4.57
CA HIS A 92 14.40 1.32 -5.19
C HIS A 92 12.91 1.23 -5.48
N PHE A 93 12.06 1.80 -4.61
CA PHE A 93 10.59 1.77 -4.66
C PHE A 93 9.98 3.17 -4.84
N SER A 94 10.79 4.19 -4.93
CA SER A 94 10.41 5.59 -5.14
C SER A 94 11.24 6.22 -6.25
N TYR A 95 10.92 7.45 -6.60
CA TYR A 95 11.71 8.29 -7.48
C TYR A 95 12.14 9.55 -6.74
N LYS A 96 13.21 10.19 -7.23
CA LYS A 96 13.71 11.43 -6.64
C LYS A 96 12.64 12.51 -6.73
N ASP A 97 12.44 13.24 -5.63
CA ASP A 97 11.49 14.34 -5.57
C ASP A 97 11.73 15.35 -6.70
N GLY A 98 10.63 15.80 -7.32
CA GLY A 98 10.66 16.72 -8.45
C GLY A 98 10.99 16.05 -9.79
N SER A 99 11.20 14.73 -9.87
CA SER A 99 11.29 14.03 -11.14
C SER A 99 9.90 13.84 -11.77
N LYS A 100 9.86 13.67 -13.08
CA LYS A 100 8.63 13.39 -13.82
C LYS A 100 7.96 12.11 -13.33
N GLU A 101 8.74 11.08 -13.04
CA GLU A 101 8.25 9.82 -12.54
C GLU A 101 7.64 9.94 -11.12
N ALA A 102 8.21 10.76 -10.25
CA ALA A 102 7.64 11.03 -8.92
C ALA A 102 6.28 11.74 -9.04
N GLU A 103 6.14 12.66 -9.99
CA GLU A 103 4.88 13.31 -10.31
C GLU A 103 3.86 12.30 -10.88
N GLU A 104 4.27 11.40 -11.76
CA GLU A 104 3.42 10.33 -12.29
C GLU A 104 2.93 9.39 -11.19
N VAL A 105 3.76 9.01 -10.21
CA VAL A 105 3.33 8.23 -9.02
C VAL A 105 2.24 8.97 -8.25
N THR A 106 2.43 10.28 -8.01
CA THR A 106 1.45 11.11 -7.31
C THR A 106 0.12 11.18 -8.08
N ASN A 107 0.20 11.32 -9.40
CA ASN A 107 -0.98 11.37 -10.27
C ASN A 107 -1.76 10.04 -10.25
N TRP A 108 -1.08 8.89 -10.17
CA TRP A 108 -1.73 7.58 -10.03
C TRP A 108 -2.48 7.45 -8.72
N ILE A 109 -1.89 7.90 -7.61
CA ILE A 109 -2.54 7.88 -6.29
C ILE A 109 -3.80 8.76 -6.30
N ALA A 110 -3.69 9.97 -6.84
CA ALA A 110 -4.82 10.89 -6.96
C ALA A 110 -5.92 10.36 -7.89
N PHE A 111 -5.54 9.70 -9.00
CA PHE A 111 -6.49 9.06 -9.91
C PHE A 111 -7.25 7.92 -9.23
N LEU A 112 -6.56 7.07 -8.48
CA LEU A 112 -7.19 5.98 -7.74
C LEU A 112 -8.19 6.53 -6.72
N ASP A 113 -7.77 7.50 -5.91
CA ASP A 113 -8.61 8.12 -4.89
C ASP A 113 -9.89 8.71 -5.52
N LYS A 114 -9.75 9.51 -6.56
CA LYS A 114 -10.89 10.07 -7.31
C LYS A 114 -11.78 8.99 -7.92
N THR A 115 -11.21 7.90 -8.42
CA THR A 115 -11.96 6.83 -9.08
C THR A 115 -12.76 6.00 -8.10
N ILE A 116 -12.18 5.68 -6.95
CA ILE A 116 -12.79 4.78 -5.96
C ILE A 116 -13.62 5.55 -4.93
N HIS A 117 -13.11 6.67 -4.44
CA HIS A 117 -13.71 7.44 -3.35
C HIS A 117 -14.45 8.72 -3.82
N GLY A 118 -14.28 9.10 -5.09
CA GLY A 118 -14.96 10.28 -5.64
C GLY A 118 -16.48 10.19 -5.57
N ASP A 119 -17.11 11.36 -5.37
CA ASP A 119 -18.55 11.52 -5.22
C ASP A 119 -19.27 11.37 -6.58
N ASN A 120 -19.61 10.14 -6.93
CA ASN A 120 -20.58 9.81 -7.97
C ASN A 120 -21.80 9.16 -7.31
N PRO A 121 -22.83 9.92 -6.91
CA PRO A 121 -24.01 9.37 -6.27
C PRO A 121 -24.66 8.31 -7.18
N GLY A 122 -24.82 7.09 -6.66
CA GLY A 122 -25.43 5.98 -7.37
C GLY A 122 -24.49 5.14 -8.24
N GLU A 123 -23.19 5.45 -8.30
CA GLU A 123 -22.24 4.57 -8.98
C GLU A 123 -21.87 3.36 -8.11
N THR A 124 -22.07 2.16 -8.63
CA THR A 124 -21.73 0.92 -7.93
C THR A 124 -20.22 0.71 -7.88
N PHE A 125 -19.74 -0.03 -6.86
CA PHE A 125 -18.33 -0.41 -6.76
C PHE A 125 -17.83 -1.13 -8.03
N THR A 126 -18.66 -2.02 -8.61
CA THR A 126 -18.34 -2.73 -9.86
C THR A 126 -18.06 -1.76 -11.02
N ARG A 127 -18.83 -0.68 -11.16
CA ARG A 127 -18.59 0.33 -12.21
C ARG A 127 -17.30 1.10 -11.97
N LYS A 128 -17.02 1.47 -10.72
CA LYS A 128 -15.77 2.13 -10.33
C LYS A 128 -14.57 1.23 -10.63
N ALA A 129 -14.64 -0.04 -10.26
CA ALA A 129 -13.60 -1.02 -10.54
C ALA A 129 -13.40 -1.26 -12.04
N LEU A 130 -14.49 -1.37 -12.83
CA LEU A 130 -14.40 -1.52 -14.28
C LEU A 130 -13.70 -0.32 -14.93
N ARG A 131 -14.04 0.90 -14.51
CA ARG A 131 -13.38 2.11 -15.01
C ARG A 131 -11.88 2.12 -14.67
N LEU A 132 -11.53 1.72 -13.47
CA LEU A 132 -10.13 1.56 -13.05
C LEU A 132 -9.41 0.55 -13.96
N TYR A 133 -9.99 -0.63 -14.19
CA TYR A 133 -9.37 -1.69 -14.98
C TYR A 133 -9.18 -1.30 -16.45
N LEU A 134 -10.18 -0.66 -17.06
CA LEU A 134 -10.07 -0.14 -18.43
C LEU A 134 -8.93 0.88 -18.56
N HIS A 135 -8.81 1.78 -17.58
CA HIS A 135 -7.75 2.78 -17.58
C HIS A 135 -6.36 2.17 -17.38
N LEU A 136 -6.24 1.19 -16.47
CA LEU A 136 -5.00 0.46 -16.24
C LEU A 136 -4.58 -0.34 -17.49
N GLU A 137 -5.50 -1.06 -18.10
CA GLU A 137 -5.26 -1.84 -19.32
C GLU A 137 -4.74 -0.94 -20.45
N GLU A 138 -5.43 0.17 -20.71
CA GLU A 138 -5.05 1.12 -21.75
C GLU A 138 -3.66 1.74 -21.46
N HIS A 139 -3.39 2.08 -20.20
CA HIS A 139 -2.10 2.65 -19.80
C HIS A 139 -0.97 1.64 -19.98
N LEU A 140 -1.11 0.42 -19.45
CA LEU A 140 -0.09 -0.62 -19.54
C LEU A 140 0.21 -1.00 -21.01
N GLN A 141 -0.84 -1.08 -21.84
CA GLN A 141 -0.69 -1.32 -23.26
C GLN A 141 0.10 -0.24 -23.98
N LYS A 142 -0.13 1.05 -23.65
CA LYS A 142 0.60 2.19 -24.25
C LYS A 142 1.99 2.37 -23.70
N ALA A 143 2.16 2.21 -22.40
CA ALA A 143 3.44 2.47 -21.72
C ALA A 143 4.50 1.41 -22.05
N GLN A 144 4.09 0.19 -22.40
CA GLN A 144 4.98 -0.96 -22.61
C GLN A 144 5.99 -1.14 -21.45
N SER A 145 5.53 -0.80 -20.26
CA SER A 145 6.31 -0.80 -19.03
C SER A 145 5.85 -1.93 -18.11
N PRO A 146 6.74 -2.59 -17.38
CA PRO A 146 6.36 -3.67 -16.47
C PRO A 146 5.55 -3.19 -15.25
N TYR A 147 5.57 -1.90 -14.95
CA TYR A 147 4.90 -1.28 -13.81
C TYR A 147 4.17 -0.01 -14.25
N LEU A 148 3.32 0.54 -13.38
CA LEU A 148 2.52 1.73 -13.69
C LEU A 148 3.38 2.96 -13.97
N VAL A 149 4.54 3.05 -13.30
CA VAL A 149 5.51 4.12 -13.56
C VAL A 149 6.90 3.53 -13.78
N GLY A 150 7.38 3.58 -15.02
CA GLY A 150 8.72 3.15 -15.38
C GLY A 150 8.99 1.67 -15.16
N LYS A 151 10.23 1.33 -14.75
CA LYS A 151 10.72 -0.06 -14.78
C LYS A 151 10.79 -0.75 -13.40
N LYS A 152 10.31 -0.12 -12.35
CA LYS A 152 10.34 -0.64 -10.98
C LYS A 152 8.99 -0.53 -10.30
N CYS A 153 8.72 -1.44 -9.37
CA CYS A 153 7.54 -1.39 -8.52
C CYS A 153 7.63 -0.14 -7.62
N THR A 154 6.57 0.65 -7.61
CA THR A 154 6.50 1.89 -6.83
C THR A 154 5.22 1.93 -5.99
N LEU A 155 5.07 2.98 -5.20
CA LEU A 155 3.85 3.21 -4.43
C LEU A 155 2.60 3.24 -5.33
N ALA A 156 2.69 3.69 -6.59
CA ALA A 156 1.57 3.65 -7.54
C ALA A 156 1.05 2.21 -7.74
N ASP A 157 1.97 1.26 -7.92
CA ASP A 157 1.59 -0.16 -8.07
C ASP A 157 0.97 -0.70 -6.78
N LEU A 158 1.58 -0.40 -5.64
CA LEU A 158 1.15 -0.93 -4.34
C LEU A 158 -0.22 -0.42 -3.90
N VAL A 159 -0.59 0.83 -4.19
CA VAL A 159 -1.92 1.36 -3.82
C VAL A 159 -3.02 0.82 -4.74
N VAL A 160 -2.70 0.54 -6.00
CA VAL A 160 -3.65 0.01 -7.00
C VAL A 160 -3.85 -1.50 -6.84
N PHE A 161 -2.80 -2.23 -6.52
CA PHE A 161 -2.79 -3.69 -6.51
C PHE A 161 -3.91 -4.33 -5.66
N PRO A 162 -4.19 -3.91 -4.40
CA PRO A 162 -5.24 -4.52 -3.59
C PRO A 162 -6.66 -4.39 -4.20
N TYR A 163 -6.88 -3.38 -5.04
CA TYR A 163 -8.16 -3.20 -5.74
C TYR A 163 -8.28 -4.15 -6.92
N VAL A 164 -7.18 -4.43 -7.63
CA VAL A 164 -7.14 -5.37 -8.74
C VAL A 164 -7.19 -6.81 -8.24
N ALA A 165 -6.44 -7.15 -7.20
CA ALA A 165 -6.49 -8.46 -6.55
C ALA A 165 -7.89 -8.80 -5.99
N SER A 166 -8.72 -7.79 -5.73
CA SER A 166 -10.12 -7.97 -5.31
C SER A 166 -11.12 -8.05 -6.49
N ALA A 167 -10.69 -8.40 -7.69
CA ALA A 167 -11.52 -8.45 -8.91
C ALA A 167 -12.76 -9.34 -8.74
N SER A 168 -12.62 -10.48 -8.10
CA SER A 168 -13.73 -11.40 -7.82
C SER A 168 -14.83 -10.75 -6.97
N GLN A 169 -14.48 -9.87 -6.05
CA GLN A 169 -15.42 -9.12 -5.21
C GLN A 169 -16.22 -8.08 -6.04
N ALA A 170 -15.64 -7.61 -7.14
CA ALA A 170 -16.28 -6.71 -8.09
C ALA A 170 -17.07 -7.45 -9.20
N ASN A 171 -17.11 -8.79 -9.18
CA ASN A 171 -17.63 -9.62 -10.27
C ASN A 171 -16.99 -9.30 -11.62
N LEU A 172 -15.70 -8.99 -11.62
CA LEU A 172 -14.93 -8.73 -12.83
C LEU A 172 -13.99 -9.91 -13.09
N ASP A 173 -13.94 -10.28 -14.37
CA ASP A 173 -13.01 -11.30 -14.86
C ASP A 173 -11.75 -10.59 -15.36
N LEU A 174 -10.64 -10.83 -14.64
CA LEU A 174 -9.37 -10.19 -14.93
C LEU A 174 -8.77 -10.66 -16.27
N GLU A 175 -9.08 -11.89 -16.72
CA GLU A 175 -8.62 -12.44 -18.00
C GLU A 175 -9.05 -11.61 -19.22
N ARG A 176 -10.07 -10.78 -19.06
CA ARG A 176 -10.52 -9.83 -20.09
C ARG A 176 -9.60 -8.62 -20.28
N PHE A 177 -8.58 -8.48 -19.45
CA PHE A 177 -7.63 -7.38 -19.43
C PHE A 177 -6.20 -7.93 -19.46
N PRO A 178 -5.67 -8.32 -20.64
CA PRO A 178 -4.41 -9.07 -20.77
C PRO A 178 -3.18 -8.38 -20.16
N GLU A 179 -3.02 -7.07 -20.38
CA GLU A 179 -1.89 -6.33 -19.83
C GLU A 179 -2.01 -6.14 -18.32
N LEU A 180 -3.22 -5.88 -17.85
CA LEU A 180 -3.52 -5.80 -16.43
C LEU A 180 -3.30 -7.15 -15.73
N THR A 181 -3.69 -8.26 -16.35
CA THR A 181 -3.43 -9.62 -15.85
C THR A 181 -1.93 -9.87 -15.77
N THR A 182 -1.17 -9.50 -16.80
CA THR A 182 0.29 -9.65 -16.81
C THR A 182 0.95 -8.83 -15.69
N TRP A 183 0.51 -7.60 -15.47
CA TRP A 183 0.99 -6.75 -14.38
C TRP A 183 0.61 -7.32 -13.00
N HIS A 184 -0.64 -7.76 -12.83
CA HIS A 184 -1.14 -8.40 -11.61
C HIS A 184 -0.30 -9.63 -11.26
N ASP A 185 -0.12 -10.56 -12.19
CA ASP A 185 0.65 -11.78 -12.00
C ASP A 185 2.11 -11.53 -11.62
N ARG A 186 2.70 -10.45 -12.14
CA ARG A 186 4.04 -10.03 -11.78
C ARG A 186 4.11 -9.65 -10.30
N LEU A 187 3.13 -8.91 -9.81
CA LEU A 187 3.07 -8.50 -8.41
C LEU A 187 2.76 -9.66 -7.48
N VAL A 188 1.84 -10.56 -7.85
CA VAL A 188 1.53 -11.79 -7.08
C VAL A 188 2.76 -12.67 -6.89
N ARG A 189 3.61 -12.78 -7.92
CA ARG A 189 4.85 -13.58 -7.84
C ARG A 189 5.92 -12.95 -6.95
N ASN A 190 5.78 -11.70 -6.56
CA ASN A 190 6.70 -11.08 -5.61
C ASN A 190 6.34 -11.54 -4.18
N PRO A 191 7.24 -12.28 -3.49
CA PRO A 191 6.93 -12.85 -2.17
C PRO A 191 6.64 -11.78 -1.11
N HIS A 192 7.22 -10.59 -1.22
CA HIS A 192 6.98 -9.48 -0.30
C HIS A 192 5.57 -8.89 -0.49
N VAL A 193 5.12 -8.78 -1.76
CA VAL A 193 3.75 -8.33 -2.07
C VAL A 193 2.73 -9.35 -1.55
N ALA A 194 2.92 -10.63 -1.88
CA ALA A 194 2.04 -11.70 -1.43
C ALA A 194 1.97 -11.80 0.10
N LYS A 195 3.11 -11.64 0.78
CA LYS A 195 3.16 -11.64 2.25
C LYS A 195 2.42 -10.44 2.84
N GLY A 196 2.66 -9.22 2.36
CA GLY A 196 1.99 -8.03 2.86
C GLY A 196 0.47 -8.10 2.71
N MET A 197 -0.05 -8.66 1.62
CA MET A 197 -1.48 -8.91 1.44
C MET A 197 -2.01 -9.91 2.48
N LYS A 198 -1.32 -11.03 2.66
CA LYS A 198 -1.70 -12.07 3.61
C LYS A 198 -1.70 -11.58 5.05
N ASP A 199 -0.77 -10.71 5.43
CA ASP A 199 -0.64 -10.17 6.79
C ASP A 199 -1.86 -9.35 7.23
N VAL A 200 -2.68 -8.89 6.29
CA VAL A 200 -3.95 -8.18 6.55
C VAL A 200 -5.19 -9.00 6.15
N TYR A 201 -5.03 -10.30 5.87
CA TYR A 201 -6.10 -11.20 5.44
C TYR A 201 -6.73 -10.82 4.09
N LEU A 202 -5.94 -10.30 3.17
CA LEU A 202 -6.29 -10.18 1.76
C LEU A 202 -5.57 -11.27 0.96
N GLU A 203 -6.25 -11.76 -0.07
CA GLU A 203 -5.66 -12.67 -1.06
C GLU A 203 -5.04 -11.85 -2.18
N ALA A 204 -3.90 -12.31 -2.69
CA ALA A 204 -3.21 -11.72 -3.82
C ALA A 204 -3.55 -12.47 -5.11
#